data_36806a2de761f425fbb7e4a2bedb78f9
#
_entry.id   36806a2de761f425fbb7e4a2bedb78f9
#
_cell.length_a   1.000
_cell.length_b   1.000
_cell.length_c   1.000
_cell.angle_alpha   90.00
_cell.angle_beta   90.00
_cell.angle_gamma   90.00
#
_symmetry.space_group_name_H-M   'P 1'
#
loop_
_entity.id
_entity.type
_entity.pdbx_description
1 polymer ?
#
loop_
_entity_poly.entity_id
_entity_poly.type
_entity_poly.pdbx_seq_one_letter_code
_entity_poly.pdbx_strand_id
1 'polypeptide(L)'
;MRYIVLFYFLLFSVNGVSQNLYDAINYSFEEEIGNARFLSMGNSFGALGGNLSAISKNPAAGSVFELSRSGGSIVIDNNKVESDFKGTVNSVNSTNTYWQAGIIYVFKNYGKGKINKFSFGINAQSHNTFNKDFLVEGRNNNSVDSFFLNNANGVRIENISVNSGETIQSVYRWLGNNYGYSTQQAFLAYQAYLLNYDEDKKQFYSLAKFNDGLSQRNEITSVGSNNKITLNFSSIYNNKLHFGLNLNIHEINIESRNNFFENNYDTDSLVNYIDFNNDLYIKGGGFSVQLGLIYLINKFRVGFSYNSPTWYSFEDELYQKLEVQSEDYNPDIIDPNIINYYEYNFRSPSKTTISLATIVKNMLALNLDITSKKYSNGKFSSNLNGAYESVNSNLNRNLSDVIDYNIGTELKLGVLSLRGGIIRKNNPLESEINHIESTTFGFGFEFENSTLDFGFSESNIQKNYQLFDTGLTDSAALINKRFRSVITYNLIF
;
A
#
# COMPACT_ATOMS: atom_id res chain seq x y z
N MET A 1 -18.90 6.90 -61.17
CA MET A 1 -18.03 6.30 -60.14
C MET A 1 -18.29 6.98 -58.83
N ARG A 2 -19.08 6.36 -57.94
CA ARG A 2 -19.40 6.83 -56.60
C ARG A 2 -18.45 6.13 -55.63
N TYR A 3 -17.59 6.89 -54.97
CA TYR A 3 -16.74 6.39 -53.87
C TYR A 3 -17.59 6.32 -52.58
N ILE A 4 -17.85 5.11 -52.13
CA ILE A 4 -18.39 4.82 -50.80
C ILE A 4 -17.20 4.84 -49.84
N VAL A 5 -17.11 5.92 -49.03
CA VAL A 5 -16.17 5.97 -47.90
C VAL A 5 -16.84 5.23 -46.73
N LEU A 6 -16.39 4.01 -46.47
CA LEU A 6 -16.76 3.27 -45.27
C LEU A 6 -15.99 3.88 -44.08
N PHE A 7 -16.70 4.64 -43.26
CA PHE A 7 -16.20 5.11 -41.96
C PHE A 7 -16.27 3.92 -40.97
N TYR A 8 -15.16 3.26 -40.75
CA TYR A 8 -15.04 2.30 -39.64
C TYR A 8 -14.98 3.09 -38.33
N PHE A 9 -16.12 3.17 -37.63
CA PHE A 9 -16.16 3.55 -36.24
C PHE A 9 -15.55 2.40 -35.43
N LEU A 10 -14.27 2.49 -35.10
CA LEU A 10 -13.64 1.68 -34.06
C LEU A 10 -14.27 2.09 -32.74
N LEU A 11 -15.24 1.31 -32.29
CA LEU A 11 -15.74 1.34 -30.91
C LEU A 11 -14.58 0.87 -30.01
N PHE A 12 -13.82 1.80 -29.48
CA PHE A 12 -12.98 1.53 -28.33
C PHE A 12 -13.92 1.29 -27.14
N SER A 13 -14.19 0.05 -26.81
CA SER A 13 -14.69 -0.31 -25.50
C SER A 13 -13.58 0.00 -24.49
N VAL A 14 -13.72 1.11 -23.79
CA VAL A 14 -12.89 1.42 -22.63
C VAL A 14 -13.35 0.50 -21.54
N ASN A 15 -12.65 -0.64 -21.37
CA ASN A 15 -12.83 -1.48 -20.21
C ASN A 15 -12.36 -0.67 -18.99
N GLY A 16 -13.30 -0.17 -18.19
CA GLY A 16 -13.01 0.51 -16.94
C GLY A 16 -12.42 -0.50 -15.95
N VAL A 17 -11.15 -0.31 -15.60
CA VAL A 17 -10.47 -1.06 -14.54
C VAL A 17 -10.63 -0.30 -13.22
N SER A 18 -10.81 -1.02 -12.11
CA SER A 18 -11.01 -0.42 -10.78
C SER A 18 -9.70 0.06 -10.13
N GLN A 19 -8.54 -0.42 -10.62
CA GLN A 19 -7.22 -0.06 -10.08
C GLN A 19 -6.83 1.36 -10.49
N ASN A 20 -6.15 2.05 -9.57
CA ASN A 20 -5.80 3.45 -9.72
C ASN A 20 -4.35 3.75 -9.26
N LEU A 21 -4.01 5.03 -9.25
CA LEU A 21 -2.71 5.56 -8.85
C LEU A 21 -2.34 5.20 -7.40
N TYR A 22 -3.31 5.27 -6.49
CA TYR A 22 -3.11 5.00 -5.07
C TYR A 22 -2.85 3.52 -4.80
N ASP A 23 -3.43 2.61 -5.57
CA ASP A 23 -3.17 1.17 -5.48
C ASP A 23 -1.71 0.87 -5.85
N ALA A 24 -1.22 1.47 -6.95
CA ALA A 24 0.18 1.32 -7.35
C ALA A 24 1.15 1.81 -6.26
N ILE A 25 0.83 2.94 -5.59
CA ILE A 25 1.62 3.45 -4.46
C ILE A 25 1.56 2.49 -3.28
N ASN A 26 0.36 2.05 -2.88
CA ASN A 26 0.14 1.16 -1.74
C ASN A 26 0.87 -0.19 -1.91
N TYR A 27 0.79 -0.82 -3.09
CA TYR A 27 1.48 -2.09 -3.38
C TYR A 27 3.00 -1.93 -3.52
N SER A 28 3.45 -0.72 -3.82
CA SER A 28 4.88 -0.39 -3.94
C SER A 28 5.49 0.11 -2.64
N PHE A 29 4.69 0.57 -1.70
CA PHE A 29 5.18 1.13 -0.45
C PHE A 29 5.72 0.03 0.47
N GLU A 30 6.82 0.32 1.15
CA GLU A 30 7.48 -0.61 2.07
C GLU A 30 7.68 0.08 3.42
N GLU A 31 7.03 -0.42 4.46
CA GLU A 31 7.24 0.09 5.81
C GLU A 31 8.55 -0.40 6.42
N GLU A 32 9.08 -1.52 5.93
CA GLU A 32 10.29 -2.17 6.45
C GLU A 32 10.17 -2.48 7.96
N ILE A 33 9.07 -3.14 8.35
CA ILE A 33 8.84 -3.59 9.71
C ILE A 33 9.89 -4.66 10.04
N GLY A 34 10.69 -4.41 11.08
CA GLY A 34 11.81 -5.27 11.45
C GLY A 34 11.94 -5.44 12.96
N ASN A 35 13.06 -5.99 13.40
CA ASN A 35 13.36 -6.16 14.82
C ASN A 35 13.70 -4.84 15.53
N ALA A 36 13.71 -4.85 16.87
CA ALA A 36 13.90 -3.67 17.70
C ALA A 36 15.20 -2.92 17.41
N ARG A 37 16.32 -3.64 17.21
CA ARG A 37 17.60 -3.02 16.87
C ARG A 37 17.56 -2.35 15.51
N PHE A 38 16.91 -2.97 14.52
CA PHE A 38 16.75 -2.41 13.18
C PHE A 38 15.92 -1.12 13.21
N LEU A 39 14.73 -1.18 13.86
CA LEU A 39 13.86 -0.01 13.98
C LEU A 39 14.54 1.15 14.72
N SER A 40 15.15 0.88 15.89
CA SER A 40 15.74 1.93 16.75
C SER A 40 16.92 2.64 16.10
N MET A 41 17.53 2.09 15.06
CA MET A 41 18.57 2.72 14.23
C MET A 41 18.01 3.26 12.90
N GLY A 42 16.75 3.68 12.86
CA GLY A 42 16.15 4.27 11.67
C GLY A 42 16.10 3.34 10.46
N ASN A 43 16.02 2.01 10.64
CA ASN A 43 16.08 1.00 9.57
C ASN A 43 17.33 1.13 8.68
N SER A 44 18.43 1.66 9.23
CA SER A 44 19.65 2.00 8.52
C SER A 44 20.71 0.92 8.76
N PHE A 45 20.80 -0.08 7.90
CA PHE A 45 21.67 -1.26 8.04
C PHE A 45 22.31 -1.75 6.74
N GLY A 46 22.20 -0.99 5.67
CA GLY A 46 22.63 -1.44 4.34
C GLY A 46 24.13 -1.71 4.20
N ALA A 47 24.96 -1.06 5.05
CA ALA A 47 26.40 -1.32 5.12
C ALA A 47 26.85 -1.94 6.47
N LEU A 48 26.04 -1.76 7.53
CA LEU A 48 26.39 -2.27 8.86
C LEU A 48 26.28 -3.80 8.96
N GLY A 49 25.16 -4.37 8.48
CA GLY A 49 24.90 -5.81 8.50
C GLY A 49 24.76 -6.42 9.90
N GLY A 50 24.81 -7.75 10.00
CA GLY A 50 24.81 -8.47 11.28
C GLY A 50 23.51 -8.32 12.09
N ASN A 51 22.37 -8.22 11.42
CA ASN A 51 21.03 -8.15 11.99
C ASN A 51 20.07 -8.92 11.10
N LEU A 52 19.12 -9.70 11.67
CA LEU A 52 18.20 -10.54 10.88
C LEU A 52 17.32 -9.71 9.93
N SER A 53 16.83 -8.54 10.37
CA SER A 53 16.05 -7.65 9.52
C SER A 53 16.90 -6.92 8.46
N ALA A 54 18.22 -6.72 8.73
CA ALA A 54 19.14 -6.10 7.78
C ALA A 54 19.33 -6.92 6.50
N ILE A 55 19.11 -8.24 6.56
CA ILE A 55 19.13 -9.13 5.40
C ILE A 55 18.15 -8.65 4.33
N SER A 56 16.98 -8.15 4.74
CA SER A 56 15.98 -7.58 3.83
C SER A 56 16.36 -6.21 3.27
N LYS A 57 17.30 -5.49 3.90
CA LYS A 57 17.85 -4.20 3.40
C LYS A 57 18.98 -4.42 2.41
N ASN A 58 19.93 -5.31 2.77
CA ASN A 58 21.05 -5.70 1.93
C ASN A 58 21.36 -7.19 2.14
N PRO A 59 21.25 -8.06 1.12
CA PRO A 59 21.52 -9.49 1.25
C PRO A 59 22.91 -9.84 1.78
N ALA A 60 23.93 -9.00 1.52
CA ALA A 60 25.28 -9.19 2.03
C ALA A 60 25.37 -9.10 3.56
N ALA A 61 24.34 -8.52 4.23
CA ALA A 61 24.27 -8.40 5.68
C ALA A 61 24.31 -9.77 6.39
N GLY A 62 23.85 -10.84 5.74
CA GLY A 62 23.88 -12.19 6.27
C GLY A 62 25.31 -12.71 6.48
N SER A 63 26.25 -12.35 5.62
CA SER A 63 27.65 -12.77 5.75
C SER A 63 28.45 -11.98 6.82
N VAL A 64 27.85 -10.94 7.42
CA VAL A 64 28.46 -10.17 8.51
C VAL A 64 28.32 -10.90 9.85
N PHE A 65 27.37 -11.83 9.99
CA PHE A 65 27.26 -12.64 11.20
C PHE A 65 28.49 -13.51 11.43
N GLU A 66 28.96 -13.56 12.67
CA GLU A 66 30.10 -14.40 13.08
C GLU A 66 29.67 -15.75 13.69
N LEU A 67 28.48 -15.80 14.28
CA LEU A 67 27.85 -16.98 14.86
C LEU A 67 26.44 -17.13 14.31
N SER A 68 25.94 -18.33 14.27
CA SER A 68 24.55 -18.63 13.94
C SER A 68 23.62 -17.92 14.93
N ARG A 69 22.48 -17.46 14.44
CA ARG A 69 21.54 -16.69 15.26
C ARG A 69 20.11 -16.98 14.84
N SER A 70 19.21 -17.06 15.81
CA SER A 70 17.76 -17.03 15.59
C SER A 70 17.14 -15.96 16.44
N GLY A 71 15.96 -15.45 16.05
CA GLY A 71 15.27 -14.47 16.86
C GLY A 71 13.88 -14.16 16.34
N GLY A 72 13.08 -13.55 17.24
CA GLY A 72 11.74 -13.11 16.94
C GLY A 72 11.44 -11.76 17.58
N SER A 73 10.49 -11.07 16.98
CA SER A 73 10.05 -9.73 17.39
C SER A 73 8.54 -9.63 17.34
N ILE A 74 7.98 -8.90 18.31
CA ILE A 74 6.59 -8.45 18.31
C ILE A 74 6.61 -6.93 18.21
N VAL A 75 5.78 -6.42 17.33
CA VAL A 75 5.62 -4.99 17.06
C VAL A 75 4.20 -4.59 17.41
N ILE A 76 4.05 -3.60 18.28
CA ILE A 76 2.77 -2.96 18.63
C ILE A 76 2.77 -1.58 17.97
N ASP A 77 1.75 -1.29 17.20
CA ASP A 77 1.61 -0.08 16.39
C ASP A 77 0.32 0.64 16.76
N ASN A 78 0.45 1.73 17.51
CA ASN A 78 -0.67 2.57 17.92
C ASN A 78 -0.79 3.75 16.95
N ASN A 79 -1.98 3.91 16.39
CA ASN A 79 -2.31 4.95 15.43
C ASN A 79 -3.45 5.81 15.99
N LYS A 80 -3.34 7.11 15.79
CA LYS A 80 -4.43 8.08 15.97
C LYS A 80 -4.58 8.85 14.68
N VAL A 81 -5.70 8.63 13.97
CA VAL A 81 -6.02 9.34 12.74
C VAL A 81 -7.02 10.44 13.06
N GLU A 82 -6.63 11.68 12.79
CA GLU A 82 -7.50 12.85 12.83
C GLU A 82 -7.85 13.22 11.38
N SER A 83 -9.14 13.37 11.07
CA SER A 83 -9.64 13.82 9.77
C SER A 83 -10.31 15.17 9.91
N ASP A 84 -10.00 16.09 9.00
CA ASP A 84 -10.70 17.39 8.88
C ASP A 84 -11.37 17.44 7.49
N PHE A 85 -12.69 17.49 7.51
CA PHE A 85 -13.50 17.65 6.30
C PHE A 85 -14.41 18.86 6.43
N LYS A 86 -14.11 19.89 5.64
CA LYS A 86 -14.89 21.16 5.63
C LYS A 86 -15.04 21.78 7.02
N GLY A 87 -14.03 21.63 7.88
CA GLY A 87 -14.01 22.17 9.25
C GLY A 87 -14.62 21.24 10.33
N THR A 88 -15.12 20.07 9.95
CA THR A 88 -15.51 19.03 10.92
C THR A 88 -14.34 18.08 11.18
N VAL A 89 -13.93 17.97 12.44
CA VAL A 89 -12.79 17.14 12.85
C VAL A 89 -13.25 15.90 13.59
N ASN A 90 -12.84 14.74 13.10
CA ASN A 90 -13.06 13.44 13.73
C ASN A 90 -11.73 12.80 14.13
N SER A 91 -11.75 11.86 15.06
CA SER A 91 -10.54 11.17 15.53
C SER A 91 -10.85 9.71 15.84
N VAL A 92 -10.07 8.81 15.26
CA VAL A 92 -10.14 7.35 15.46
C VAL A 92 -8.79 6.85 15.96
N ASN A 93 -8.82 5.96 16.98
CA ASN A 93 -7.62 5.30 17.49
C ASN A 93 -7.67 3.82 17.15
N SER A 94 -6.54 3.28 16.71
CA SER A 94 -6.39 1.86 16.43
C SER A 94 -5.06 1.31 16.92
N THR A 95 -5.03 0.02 17.27
CA THR A 95 -3.80 -0.68 17.67
C THR A 95 -3.66 -1.94 16.83
N ASN A 96 -2.51 -2.09 16.20
CA ASN A 96 -2.19 -3.22 15.35
C ASN A 96 -0.95 -3.95 15.86
N THR A 97 -0.87 -5.25 15.60
CA THR A 97 0.27 -6.07 16.00
C THR A 97 0.89 -6.72 14.77
N TYR A 98 2.23 -6.65 14.66
CA TYR A 98 3.00 -7.25 13.60
C TYR A 98 4.11 -8.12 14.18
N TRP A 99 4.79 -8.86 13.33
CA TRP A 99 5.82 -9.79 13.77
C TRP A 99 6.98 -9.87 12.78
N GLN A 100 8.11 -10.32 13.30
CA GLN A 100 9.27 -10.75 12.52
C GLN A 100 9.92 -11.95 13.21
N ALA A 101 10.33 -12.96 12.45
CA ALA A 101 11.12 -14.07 12.95
C ALA A 101 12.15 -14.50 11.90
N GLY A 102 13.30 -14.96 12.36
CA GLY A 102 14.35 -15.39 11.43
C GLY A 102 15.40 -16.24 12.09
N ILE A 103 16.12 -16.95 11.23
CA ILE A 103 17.28 -17.76 11.60
C ILE A 103 18.36 -17.59 10.53
N ILE A 104 19.60 -17.56 10.95
CA ILE A 104 20.76 -17.59 10.06
C ILE A 104 21.79 -18.59 10.57
N TYR A 105 22.25 -19.46 9.69
CA TYR A 105 23.32 -20.40 9.92
C TYR A 105 24.61 -19.86 9.29
N VAL A 106 25.71 -19.93 10.03
CA VAL A 106 27.03 -19.46 9.62
C VAL A 106 27.98 -20.65 9.53
N PHE A 107 28.51 -20.89 8.35
CA PHE A 107 29.45 -21.95 8.07
C PHE A 107 30.83 -21.35 7.78
N LYS A 108 31.79 -21.58 8.68
CA LYS A 108 33.17 -21.08 8.53
C LYS A 108 34.04 -22.13 7.83
N ASN A 109 34.80 -21.65 6.83
CA ASN A 109 35.77 -22.47 6.12
C ASN A 109 37.17 -22.07 6.60
N TYR A 110 37.85 -22.99 7.27
CA TYR A 110 39.19 -22.79 7.78
C TYR A 110 40.29 -23.16 6.78
N GLY A 111 39.93 -23.48 5.52
CA GLY A 111 40.86 -23.77 4.43
C GLY A 111 41.58 -22.52 3.90
N LYS A 112 42.57 -22.71 3.01
CA LYS A 112 43.37 -21.64 2.36
C LYS A 112 42.62 -20.88 1.26
N GLY A 113 41.33 -21.10 1.10
CA GLY A 113 40.49 -20.47 0.08
C GLY A 113 40.22 -18.99 0.35
N LYS A 114 39.90 -18.23 -0.68
CA LYS A 114 39.52 -16.81 -0.56
C LYS A 114 38.10 -16.60 0.01
N ILE A 115 37.26 -17.62 -0.02
CA ILE A 115 35.93 -17.64 0.58
C ILE A 115 36.03 -18.36 1.93
N ASN A 116 35.91 -17.58 3.01
CA ASN A 116 36.18 -18.08 4.37
C ASN A 116 34.89 -18.38 5.14
N LYS A 117 33.76 -17.89 4.67
CA LYS A 117 32.49 -18.01 5.35
C LYS A 117 31.33 -18.01 4.33
N PHE A 118 30.36 -18.86 4.56
CA PHE A 118 29.09 -18.88 3.88
C PHE A 118 27.98 -18.81 4.93
N SER A 119 26.92 -18.08 4.65
CA SER A 119 25.75 -18.00 5.52
C SER A 119 24.47 -18.27 4.73
N PHE A 120 23.58 -19.03 5.33
CA PHE A 120 22.23 -19.28 4.84
C PHE A 120 21.23 -18.81 5.87
N GLY A 121 20.26 -18.00 5.47
CA GLY A 121 19.25 -17.45 6.38
C GLY A 121 17.84 -17.54 5.81
N ILE A 122 16.90 -17.63 6.74
CA ILE A 122 15.47 -17.48 6.47
C ILE A 122 14.96 -16.39 7.40
N ASN A 123 14.28 -15.39 6.84
CA ASN A 123 13.63 -14.33 7.59
C ASN A 123 12.21 -14.14 7.09
N ALA A 124 11.24 -14.14 7.99
CA ALA A 124 9.84 -13.88 7.69
C ALA A 124 9.38 -12.68 8.51
N GLN A 125 8.66 -11.76 7.88
CA GLN A 125 8.22 -10.52 8.52
C GLN A 125 7.00 -9.92 7.84
N SER A 126 6.23 -9.15 8.60
CA SER A 126 5.29 -8.20 7.99
C SER A 126 6.08 -7.11 7.27
N HIS A 127 5.90 -6.99 5.96
CA HIS A 127 6.69 -6.10 5.10
C HIS A 127 6.02 -4.75 4.90
N ASN A 128 4.69 -4.77 4.76
CA ASN A 128 3.83 -3.59 4.69
C ASN A 128 2.49 -3.88 5.34
N THR A 129 1.77 -2.83 5.72
CA THR A 129 0.44 -2.93 6.30
C THR A 129 -0.53 -2.09 5.51
N PHE A 130 -1.77 -2.57 5.41
CA PHE A 130 -2.85 -1.86 4.73
C PHE A 130 -3.94 -1.42 5.71
N ASN A 131 -3.61 -1.43 7.01
CA ASN A 131 -4.55 -1.06 8.05
C ASN A 131 -4.86 0.44 7.97
N LYS A 132 -6.16 0.73 7.85
CA LYS A 132 -6.72 2.08 7.87
C LYS A 132 -7.98 2.03 8.71
N ASP A 133 -8.18 3.03 9.53
CA ASP A 133 -9.39 3.18 10.34
C ASP A 133 -9.59 4.68 10.58
N PHE A 134 -10.54 5.27 9.89
CA PHE A 134 -10.87 6.68 10.02
C PHE A 134 -12.27 7.00 9.52
N LEU A 135 -12.83 8.07 10.05
CA LEU A 135 -14.13 8.63 9.72
C LEU A 135 -13.97 10.02 9.11
N VAL A 136 -14.59 10.25 7.96
CA VAL A 136 -14.72 11.57 7.33
C VAL A 136 -16.18 11.98 7.43
N GLU A 137 -16.48 13.06 8.15
CA GLU A 137 -17.84 13.56 8.35
C GLU A 137 -17.87 15.08 8.22
N GLY A 138 -18.92 15.62 7.59
CA GLY A 138 -19.08 17.06 7.47
C GLY A 138 -20.20 17.45 6.52
N ARG A 139 -20.35 18.79 6.34
CA ARG A 139 -21.29 19.34 5.36
C ARG A 139 -20.57 19.66 4.05
N ASN A 140 -21.18 19.31 2.93
CA ASN A 140 -20.64 19.53 1.60
C ASN A 140 -21.72 20.04 0.64
N ASN A 141 -21.28 20.83 -0.36
CA ASN A 141 -22.18 21.34 -1.42
C ASN A 141 -22.12 20.49 -2.71
N ASN A 142 -21.42 19.37 -2.68
CA ASN A 142 -21.35 18.38 -3.75
C ASN A 142 -21.93 17.07 -3.25
N SER A 143 -22.70 16.39 -4.07
CA SER A 143 -23.33 15.09 -3.74
C SER A 143 -22.59 13.93 -4.41
N VAL A 144 -22.75 12.74 -3.83
CA VAL A 144 -22.29 11.48 -4.41
C VAL A 144 -23.03 11.13 -5.71
N ASP A 145 -24.17 11.75 -5.99
CA ASP A 145 -24.86 11.59 -7.29
C ASP A 145 -23.96 11.94 -8.47
N SER A 146 -23.04 12.90 -8.29
CA SER A 146 -22.06 13.30 -9.30
C SER A 146 -21.05 12.18 -9.65
N PHE A 147 -20.72 11.32 -8.69
CA PHE A 147 -19.93 10.10 -8.94
C PHE A 147 -20.69 9.15 -9.87
N PHE A 148 -21.96 8.91 -9.59
CA PHE A 148 -22.80 8.05 -10.42
C PHE A 148 -23.10 8.65 -11.79
N LEU A 149 -23.35 9.96 -11.88
CA LEU A 149 -23.54 10.69 -13.14
C LEU A 149 -22.29 10.59 -14.04
N ASN A 150 -21.10 10.78 -13.47
CA ASN A 150 -19.88 10.69 -14.25
C ASN A 150 -19.65 9.26 -14.78
N ASN A 151 -19.99 8.25 -14.00
CA ASN A 151 -19.92 6.86 -14.43
C ASN A 151 -21.01 6.50 -15.45
N ALA A 152 -22.15 7.21 -15.47
CA ALA A 152 -23.22 7.04 -16.44
C ALA A 152 -22.96 7.76 -17.78
N ASN A 153 -21.95 8.62 -17.86
CA ASN A 153 -21.65 9.36 -19.06
C ASN A 153 -21.28 8.43 -20.24
N GLY A 154 -22.04 8.51 -21.33
CA GLY A 154 -21.86 7.65 -22.51
C GLY A 154 -22.45 6.23 -22.39
N VAL A 155 -23.02 5.88 -21.25
CA VAL A 155 -23.75 4.61 -21.08
C VAL A 155 -25.09 4.68 -21.79
N ARG A 156 -25.45 3.60 -22.50
CA ARG A 156 -26.76 3.50 -23.16
C ARG A 156 -27.78 2.98 -22.18
N ILE A 157 -28.98 3.58 -22.17
CA ILE A 157 -30.09 3.18 -21.28
C ILE A 157 -30.49 1.72 -21.49
N GLU A 158 -30.46 1.25 -22.74
CA GLU A 158 -30.83 -0.13 -23.07
C GLU A 158 -29.91 -1.15 -22.41
N ASN A 159 -28.65 -0.80 -22.14
CA ASN A 159 -27.70 -1.70 -21.50
C ASN A 159 -27.97 -1.86 -20.00
N ILE A 160 -28.49 -0.81 -19.33
CA ILE A 160 -28.70 -0.79 -17.87
C ILE A 160 -30.16 -0.93 -17.48
N SER A 161 -31.05 -1.21 -18.42
CA SER A 161 -32.45 -1.58 -18.16
C SER A 161 -32.54 -3.09 -17.85
N VAL A 162 -33.41 -3.46 -16.91
CA VAL A 162 -33.73 -4.85 -16.61
C VAL A 162 -34.96 -5.25 -17.44
N ASN A 163 -34.79 -6.14 -18.39
CA ASN A 163 -35.86 -6.57 -19.28
C ASN A 163 -36.70 -7.72 -18.65
N SER A 164 -37.85 -8.03 -19.24
CA SER A 164 -38.69 -9.12 -18.80
C SER A 164 -37.93 -10.47 -18.83
N GLY A 165 -37.86 -11.13 -17.67
CA GLY A 165 -37.13 -12.39 -17.49
C GLY A 165 -35.68 -12.23 -17.03
N GLU A 166 -35.15 -11.01 -16.92
CA GLU A 166 -33.87 -10.72 -16.34
C GLU A 166 -34.00 -10.38 -14.85
N THR A 167 -32.92 -10.52 -14.10
CA THR A 167 -32.82 -10.10 -12.70
C THR A 167 -31.73 -9.04 -12.54
N ILE A 168 -31.82 -8.21 -11.50
CA ILE A 168 -30.78 -7.25 -11.11
C ILE A 168 -29.42 -7.91 -11.09
N GLN A 169 -29.30 -9.10 -10.48
CA GLN A 169 -28.06 -9.88 -10.39
C GLN A 169 -27.52 -10.27 -11.75
N SER A 170 -28.39 -10.74 -12.66
CA SER A 170 -27.95 -11.22 -13.98
C SER A 170 -27.43 -10.08 -14.85
N VAL A 171 -28.12 -8.94 -14.85
CA VAL A 171 -27.72 -7.74 -15.59
C VAL A 171 -26.45 -7.13 -15.00
N TYR A 172 -26.37 -6.96 -13.69
CA TYR A 172 -25.19 -6.42 -13.02
C TYR A 172 -23.91 -7.23 -13.34
N ARG A 173 -23.99 -8.57 -13.24
CA ARG A 173 -22.88 -9.47 -13.60
C ARG A 173 -22.49 -9.35 -15.07
N TRP A 174 -23.49 -9.31 -15.95
CA TRP A 174 -23.25 -9.19 -17.38
C TRP A 174 -22.57 -7.86 -17.73
N LEU A 175 -22.98 -6.75 -17.08
CA LEU A 175 -22.38 -5.45 -17.24
C LEU A 175 -20.90 -5.45 -16.81
N GLY A 176 -20.57 -6.03 -15.66
CA GLY A 176 -19.19 -6.16 -15.19
C GLY A 176 -18.31 -6.89 -16.17
N ASN A 177 -18.81 -7.99 -16.74
CA ASN A 177 -18.06 -8.84 -17.68
C ASN A 177 -17.90 -8.21 -19.08
N ASN A 178 -18.80 -7.33 -19.51
CA ASN A 178 -18.84 -6.82 -20.89
C ASN A 178 -18.50 -5.32 -21.00
N TYR A 179 -18.81 -4.51 -19.98
CA TYR A 179 -18.67 -3.05 -20.00
C TYR A 179 -17.85 -2.49 -18.82
N GLY A 180 -17.59 -3.31 -17.78
CA GLY A 180 -16.74 -2.95 -16.66
C GLY A 180 -17.44 -2.12 -15.57
N TYR A 181 -16.60 -1.68 -14.62
CA TYR A 181 -16.99 -1.03 -13.35
C TYR A 181 -17.92 0.18 -13.55
N SER A 182 -17.55 1.14 -14.41
CA SER A 182 -18.33 2.39 -14.58
C SER A 182 -19.78 2.14 -14.98
N THR A 183 -20.03 1.16 -15.87
CA THR A 183 -21.39 0.82 -16.28
C THR A 183 -22.17 0.12 -15.17
N GLN A 184 -21.50 -0.61 -14.30
CA GLN A 184 -22.13 -1.17 -13.09
C GLN A 184 -22.55 -0.06 -12.10
N GLN A 185 -21.75 1.00 -11.93
CA GLN A 185 -22.13 2.14 -11.08
C GLN A 185 -23.36 2.87 -11.64
N ALA A 186 -23.39 3.12 -12.97
CA ALA A 186 -24.55 3.69 -13.64
C ALA A 186 -25.81 2.84 -13.43
N PHE A 187 -25.68 1.51 -13.53
CA PHE A 187 -26.76 0.56 -13.32
C PHE A 187 -27.30 0.63 -11.87
N LEU A 188 -26.41 0.60 -10.87
CA LEU A 188 -26.82 0.70 -9.47
C LEU A 188 -27.67 1.96 -9.22
N ALA A 189 -27.17 3.12 -9.68
CA ALA A 189 -27.83 4.38 -9.45
C ALA A 189 -29.14 4.54 -10.23
N TYR A 190 -29.22 3.99 -11.46
CA TYR A 190 -30.44 4.00 -12.25
C TYR A 190 -31.52 3.08 -11.65
N GLN A 191 -31.14 1.87 -11.22
CA GLN A 191 -32.07 0.93 -10.61
C GLN A 191 -32.50 1.37 -9.20
N ALA A 192 -31.70 2.16 -8.47
CA ALA A 192 -32.05 2.73 -7.17
C ALA A 192 -32.80 4.06 -7.28
N TYR A 193 -33.22 4.48 -8.46
CA TYR A 193 -33.89 5.77 -8.70
C TYR A 193 -33.13 6.99 -8.20
N LEU A 194 -31.82 6.92 -8.10
CA LEU A 194 -30.95 8.07 -7.90
C LEU A 194 -30.76 8.87 -9.21
N LEU A 195 -30.65 8.15 -10.31
CA LEU A 195 -30.55 8.71 -11.64
C LEU A 195 -31.79 8.37 -12.48
N ASN A 196 -32.16 9.29 -13.37
CA ASN A 196 -33.15 9.06 -14.40
C ASN A 196 -32.57 9.42 -15.78
N TYR A 197 -33.24 9.02 -16.86
CA TYR A 197 -32.80 9.23 -18.24
C TYR A 197 -33.76 10.15 -18.99
N ASP A 198 -33.21 11.19 -19.63
CA ASP A 198 -33.94 12.13 -20.51
C ASP A 198 -33.85 11.62 -21.94
N GLU A 199 -34.96 11.12 -22.47
CA GLU A 199 -35.04 10.55 -23.83
C GLU A 199 -34.78 11.60 -24.93
N ASP A 200 -35.16 12.88 -24.70
CA ASP A 200 -34.99 13.96 -25.67
C ASP A 200 -33.52 14.39 -25.74
N LYS A 201 -32.87 14.51 -24.59
CA LYS A 201 -31.47 14.92 -24.49
C LYS A 201 -30.48 13.75 -24.56
N LYS A 202 -30.97 12.50 -24.45
CA LYS A 202 -30.19 11.27 -24.42
C LYS A 202 -29.08 11.31 -23.36
N GLN A 203 -29.43 11.75 -22.15
CA GLN A 203 -28.49 11.84 -21.02
C GLN A 203 -29.15 11.50 -19.70
N PHE A 204 -28.32 11.00 -18.76
CA PHE A 204 -28.73 10.79 -17.38
C PHE A 204 -28.75 12.11 -16.61
N TYR A 205 -29.64 12.22 -15.64
CA TYR A 205 -29.71 13.32 -14.68
C TYR A 205 -30.04 12.81 -13.29
N SER A 206 -29.64 13.56 -12.27
CA SER A 206 -29.91 13.23 -10.88
C SER A 206 -31.33 13.62 -10.48
N LEU A 207 -31.95 12.78 -9.64
CA LEU A 207 -33.23 13.08 -8.96
C LEU A 207 -33.03 13.78 -7.63
N ALA A 208 -31.79 13.87 -7.14
CA ALA A 208 -31.42 14.57 -5.91
C ALA A 208 -31.48 16.09 -6.09
N LYS A 209 -32.03 16.79 -5.08
CA LYS A 209 -32.02 18.26 -5.02
C LYS A 209 -31.53 18.72 -3.66
N PHE A 210 -30.64 19.70 -3.66
CA PHE A 210 -30.09 20.28 -2.43
C PHE A 210 -29.58 21.70 -2.69
N ASN A 211 -29.85 22.64 -1.77
CA ASN A 211 -29.40 24.03 -1.82
C ASN A 211 -28.50 24.40 -0.62
N ASP A 212 -28.77 23.83 0.55
CA ASP A 212 -28.12 24.22 1.82
C ASP A 212 -26.95 23.33 2.25
N GLY A 213 -26.47 22.47 1.36
CA GLY A 213 -25.41 21.51 1.63
C GLY A 213 -25.91 20.24 2.31
N LEU A 214 -25.24 19.16 2.01
CA LEU A 214 -25.55 17.80 2.44
C LEU A 214 -24.71 17.40 3.64
N SER A 215 -25.26 16.59 4.52
CA SER A 215 -24.50 15.93 5.57
C SER A 215 -23.93 14.63 5.02
N GLN A 216 -22.61 14.53 5.01
CA GLN A 216 -21.87 13.38 4.50
C GLN A 216 -21.09 12.69 5.61
N ARG A 217 -21.09 11.37 5.59
CA ARG A 217 -20.30 10.50 6.45
C ARG A 217 -19.68 9.39 5.60
N ASN A 218 -18.37 9.27 5.65
CA ASN A 218 -17.63 8.18 5.01
C ASN A 218 -16.78 7.48 6.05
N GLU A 219 -17.06 6.22 6.31
CA GLU A 219 -16.37 5.37 7.26
C GLU A 219 -15.50 4.37 6.50
N ILE A 220 -14.19 4.44 6.72
CA ILE A 220 -13.20 3.62 6.04
C ILE A 220 -12.49 2.74 7.05
N THR A 221 -12.67 1.42 6.90
CA THR A 221 -11.95 0.42 7.66
C THR A 221 -11.22 -0.50 6.69
N SER A 222 -9.93 -0.69 6.88
CA SER A 222 -9.14 -1.64 6.11
C SER A 222 -8.20 -2.39 7.05
N VAL A 223 -8.13 -3.70 6.89
CA VAL A 223 -7.21 -4.59 7.60
C VAL A 223 -6.47 -5.41 6.58
N GLY A 224 -5.15 -5.46 6.69
CA GLY A 224 -4.38 -6.26 5.74
C GLY A 224 -2.88 -6.12 5.91
N SER A 225 -2.16 -7.05 5.30
CA SER A 225 -0.70 -7.06 5.32
C SER A 225 -0.11 -7.63 4.03
N ASN A 226 1.10 -7.19 3.74
CA ASN A 226 2.03 -7.86 2.85
C ASN A 226 3.07 -8.57 3.74
N ASN A 227 3.03 -9.87 3.79
CA ASN A 227 4.02 -10.67 4.50
C ASN A 227 5.12 -11.11 3.52
N LYS A 228 6.37 -11.03 3.96
CA LYS A 228 7.53 -11.39 3.15
C LYS A 228 8.37 -12.48 3.80
N ILE A 229 8.63 -13.55 3.06
CA ILE A 229 9.61 -14.58 3.39
C ILE A 229 10.83 -14.37 2.51
N THR A 230 12.00 -14.24 3.15
CA THR A 230 13.29 -14.03 2.49
C THR A 230 14.19 -15.24 2.72
N LEU A 231 14.67 -15.85 1.65
CA LEU A 231 15.75 -16.83 1.67
C LEU A 231 17.04 -16.12 1.31
N ASN A 232 18.00 -16.09 2.22
CA ASN A 232 19.28 -15.40 2.06
C ASN A 232 20.43 -16.38 1.86
N PHE A 233 21.23 -16.12 0.86
CA PHE A 233 22.52 -16.77 0.61
C PHE A 233 23.58 -15.68 0.58
N SER A 234 24.59 -15.77 1.46
CA SER A 234 25.60 -14.73 1.54
C SER A 234 26.98 -15.31 1.90
N SER A 235 28.02 -14.60 1.51
CA SER A 235 29.39 -15.04 1.70
C SER A 235 30.34 -13.85 1.79
N ILE A 236 31.58 -14.10 2.24
CA ILE A 236 32.66 -13.10 2.27
C ILE A 236 33.86 -13.58 1.48
N TYR A 237 34.41 -12.69 0.66
CA TYR A 237 35.60 -12.90 -0.16
C TYR A 237 36.78 -12.06 0.36
N ASN A 238 37.92 -12.72 0.59
CA ASN A 238 39.15 -12.10 1.10
C ASN A 238 38.95 -11.26 2.38
N ASN A 239 38.02 -11.60 3.25
CA ASN A 239 37.67 -10.87 4.48
C ASN A 239 37.33 -9.37 4.25
N LYS A 240 37.01 -8.96 3.03
CA LYS A 240 36.74 -7.57 2.67
C LYS A 240 35.45 -7.36 1.91
N LEU A 241 35.13 -8.26 0.97
CA LEU A 241 33.94 -8.13 0.15
C LEU A 241 32.88 -9.14 0.58
N HIS A 242 31.83 -8.64 1.20
CA HIS A 242 30.61 -9.38 1.47
C HIS A 242 29.70 -9.29 0.26
N PHE A 243 29.08 -10.39 -0.12
CA PHE A 243 28.07 -10.43 -1.19
C PHE A 243 26.93 -11.35 -0.79
N GLY A 244 25.76 -11.09 -1.35
CA GLY A 244 24.57 -11.86 -1.01
C GLY A 244 23.48 -11.77 -2.08
N LEU A 245 22.59 -12.77 -2.01
CA LEU A 245 21.41 -12.95 -2.83
C LEU A 245 20.24 -13.26 -1.91
N ASN A 246 19.12 -12.59 -2.15
CA ASN A 246 17.83 -12.97 -1.58
C ASN A 246 16.86 -13.42 -2.66
N LEU A 247 16.09 -14.45 -2.32
CA LEU A 247 14.85 -14.80 -2.99
C LEU A 247 13.71 -14.45 -2.04
N ASN A 248 12.80 -13.58 -2.47
CA ASN A 248 11.71 -13.09 -1.65
C ASN A 248 10.38 -13.59 -2.20
N ILE A 249 9.55 -14.11 -1.31
CA ILE A 249 8.15 -14.48 -1.58
C ILE A 249 7.27 -13.52 -0.78
N HIS A 250 6.24 -12.99 -1.42
CA HIS A 250 5.28 -12.07 -0.83
C HIS A 250 3.89 -12.68 -0.83
N GLU A 251 3.14 -12.44 0.24
CA GLU A 251 1.74 -12.78 0.38
C GLU A 251 0.97 -11.53 0.83
N ILE A 252 -0.05 -11.16 0.07
CA ILE A 252 -0.89 -10.00 0.35
C ILE A 252 -2.32 -10.47 0.59
N ASN A 253 -2.90 -9.99 1.71
CA ASN A 253 -4.31 -10.14 2.01
C ASN A 253 -4.81 -8.81 2.54
N ILE A 254 -5.90 -8.28 1.95
CA ILE A 254 -6.51 -7.01 2.34
C ILE A 254 -8.02 -7.20 2.39
N GLU A 255 -8.65 -6.76 3.46
CA GLU A 255 -10.09 -6.57 3.60
C GLU A 255 -10.33 -5.08 3.81
N SER A 256 -11.14 -4.46 2.96
CA SER A 256 -11.45 -3.03 3.02
C SER A 256 -12.94 -2.80 2.91
N ARG A 257 -13.48 -1.99 3.81
CA ARG A 257 -14.87 -1.54 3.80
C ARG A 257 -14.90 -0.03 3.68
N ASN A 258 -15.76 0.44 2.81
CA ASN A 258 -16.02 1.86 2.62
C ASN A 258 -17.53 2.06 2.64
N ASN A 259 -18.05 2.67 3.71
CA ASN A 259 -19.45 2.94 3.92
C ASN A 259 -19.69 4.44 3.83
N PHE A 260 -20.30 4.87 2.73
CA PHE A 260 -20.62 6.27 2.48
C PHE A 260 -22.12 6.52 2.70
N PHE A 261 -22.45 7.48 3.55
CA PHE A 261 -23.82 7.91 3.83
C PHE A 261 -23.97 9.41 3.58
N GLU A 262 -25.08 9.80 2.92
CA GLU A 262 -25.39 11.18 2.60
C GLU A 262 -26.88 11.45 2.81
N ASN A 263 -27.21 12.57 3.48
CA ASN A 263 -28.56 13.01 3.70
C ASN A 263 -28.68 14.54 3.80
N ASN A 264 -29.84 15.04 4.20
CA ASN A 264 -30.20 16.44 4.33
C ASN A 264 -30.45 17.13 2.97
N TYR A 265 -31.16 16.41 2.12
CA TYR A 265 -31.69 16.94 0.85
C TYR A 265 -32.83 17.92 1.07
N ASP A 266 -33.17 18.71 0.06
CA ASP A 266 -34.29 19.63 0.10
C ASP A 266 -35.63 18.88 0.26
N THR A 267 -36.63 19.52 0.85
CA THR A 267 -37.94 18.90 1.10
C THR A 267 -38.72 18.57 -0.17
N ASP A 268 -38.37 19.19 -1.31
CA ASP A 268 -38.91 18.86 -2.63
C ASP A 268 -37.99 17.93 -3.45
N SER A 269 -36.97 17.40 -2.85
CA SER A 269 -36.10 16.38 -3.45
C SER A 269 -36.83 15.04 -3.49
N LEU A 270 -36.65 14.29 -4.58
CA LEU A 270 -37.09 12.91 -4.67
C LEU A 270 -36.16 11.94 -3.95
N VAL A 271 -35.00 12.42 -3.48
CA VAL A 271 -34.01 11.62 -2.73
C VAL A 271 -33.90 12.19 -1.30
N ASN A 272 -34.04 11.35 -0.28
CA ASN A 272 -33.93 11.73 1.13
C ASN A 272 -32.58 11.33 1.74
N TYR A 273 -32.06 10.16 1.38
CA TYR A 273 -30.71 9.74 1.72
C TYR A 273 -30.12 8.77 0.68
N ILE A 274 -28.82 8.64 0.69
CA ILE A 274 -28.03 7.67 -0.07
C ILE A 274 -27.11 6.94 0.91
N ASP A 275 -27.11 5.59 0.85
CA ASP A 275 -26.19 4.71 1.58
C ASP A 275 -25.49 3.80 0.58
N PHE A 276 -24.18 4.00 0.38
CA PHE A 276 -23.38 3.28 -0.59
C PHE A 276 -22.26 2.51 0.10
N ASN A 277 -22.37 1.20 0.08
CA ASN A 277 -21.47 0.28 0.76
C ASN A 277 -20.60 -0.50 -0.25
N ASN A 278 -19.30 -0.54 0.01
CA ASN A 278 -18.31 -1.25 -0.79
C ASN A 278 -17.44 -2.10 0.11
N ASP A 279 -17.49 -3.43 -0.07
CA ASP A 279 -16.61 -4.38 0.58
C ASP A 279 -15.65 -4.96 -0.47
N LEU A 280 -14.35 -4.79 -0.25
CA LEU A 280 -13.29 -5.20 -1.16
C LEU A 280 -12.33 -6.15 -0.45
N TYR A 281 -12.16 -7.34 -1.00
CA TYR A 281 -11.18 -8.33 -0.58
C TYR A 281 -10.12 -8.50 -1.66
N ILE A 282 -8.85 -8.33 -1.31
CA ILE A 282 -7.71 -8.47 -2.22
C ILE A 282 -6.82 -9.58 -1.71
N LYS A 283 -6.56 -10.56 -2.54
CA LYS A 283 -5.56 -11.61 -2.32
C LYS A 283 -4.47 -11.50 -3.37
N GLY A 284 -3.23 -11.70 -2.97
CA GLY A 284 -2.13 -11.65 -3.92
C GLY A 284 -0.89 -12.39 -3.46
N GLY A 285 -0.13 -12.84 -4.43
CA GLY A 285 1.18 -13.42 -4.24
C GLY A 285 2.22 -12.71 -5.09
N GLY A 286 3.47 -12.68 -4.63
CA GLY A 286 4.54 -12.02 -5.39
C GLY A 286 5.90 -12.65 -5.17
N PHE A 287 6.79 -12.37 -6.10
CA PHE A 287 8.18 -12.82 -6.07
C PHE A 287 9.12 -11.69 -6.46
N SER A 288 10.27 -11.61 -5.79
CA SER A 288 11.36 -10.68 -6.15
C SER A 288 12.73 -11.25 -5.81
N VAL A 289 13.75 -10.70 -6.46
CA VAL A 289 15.16 -11.06 -6.25
C VAL A 289 15.90 -9.82 -5.77
N GLN A 290 16.85 -10.01 -4.85
CA GLN A 290 17.67 -8.92 -4.35
C GLN A 290 19.15 -9.33 -4.37
N LEU A 291 20.00 -8.42 -4.83
CA LEU A 291 21.46 -8.57 -4.81
C LEU A 291 22.07 -7.55 -3.83
N GLY A 292 23.14 -7.94 -3.16
CA GLY A 292 23.80 -7.07 -2.20
C GLY A 292 25.30 -7.24 -2.13
N LEU A 293 25.96 -6.12 -1.85
CA LEU A 293 27.42 -6.04 -1.65
C LEU A 293 27.69 -5.16 -0.42
N ILE A 294 28.73 -5.52 0.38
CA ILE A 294 29.32 -4.65 1.40
C ILE A 294 30.83 -4.78 1.26
N TYR A 295 31.51 -3.67 1.05
CA TYR A 295 32.98 -3.61 0.94
C TYR A 295 33.58 -2.89 2.15
N LEU A 296 34.57 -3.52 2.77
CA LEU A 296 35.27 -3.00 3.95
C LEU A 296 36.49 -2.20 3.52
N ILE A 297 36.55 -0.92 3.93
CA ILE A 297 37.67 0.01 3.67
C ILE A 297 38.13 0.53 5.02
N ASN A 298 39.14 -0.10 5.62
CA ASN A 298 39.63 0.23 6.96
C ASN A 298 38.49 0.20 8.02
N LYS A 299 38.08 1.38 8.52
CA LYS A 299 36.99 1.55 9.51
C LYS A 299 35.64 1.79 8.84
N PHE A 300 35.61 2.01 7.53
CA PHE A 300 34.40 2.30 6.78
C PHE A 300 33.90 1.06 6.07
N ARG A 301 32.59 1.03 5.86
CA ARG A 301 31.89 0.03 5.04
C ARG A 301 31.04 0.75 4.02
N VAL A 302 31.16 0.35 2.77
CA VAL A 302 30.32 0.84 1.68
C VAL A 302 29.40 -0.30 1.27
N GLY A 303 28.11 -0.05 1.30
CA GLY A 303 27.07 -1.01 0.92
C GLY A 303 26.41 -0.61 -0.40
N PHE A 304 26.02 -1.62 -1.17
CA PHE A 304 25.18 -1.49 -2.35
C PHE A 304 24.14 -2.61 -2.33
N SER A 305 22.89 -2.30 -2.58
CA SER A 305 21.87 -3.32 -2.82
C SER A 305 20.94 -2.92 -3.96
N TYR A 306 20.52 -3.90 -4.74
CA TYR A 306 19.53 -3.77 -5.80
C TYR A 306 18.41 -4.77 -5.57
N ASN A 307 17.18 -4.24 -5.53
CA ASN A 307 15.97 -5.05 -5.50
C ASN A 307 15.32 -5.01 -6.89
N SER A 308 15.08 -6.17 -7.48
CA SER A 308 14.26 -6.26 -8.68
C SER A 308 12.86 -5.70 -8.40
N PRO A 309 12.07 -5.41 -9.43
CA PRO A 309 10.63 -5.34 -9.25
C PRO A 309 10.11 -6.58 -8.53
N THR A 310 9.04 -6.42 -7.76
CA THR A 310 8.22 -7.54 -7.31
C THR A 310 7.12 -7.76 -8.34
N TRP A 311 7.01 -8.98 -8.83
CA TRP A 311 5.93 -9.39 -9.72
C TRP A 311 4.82 -9.98 -8.87
N TYR A 312 3.73 -9.25 -8.79
CA TYR A 312 2.52 -9.65 -8.07
C TYR A 312 1.45 -10.15 -9.02
N SER A 313 0.69 -11.15 -8.59
CA SER A 313 -0.58 -11.56 -9.16
C SER A 313 -1.66 -11.34 -8.10
N PHE A 314 -2.75 -10.68 -8.47
CA PHE A 314 -3.84 -10.31 -7.59
C PHE A 314 -5.18 -10.86 -8.07
N GLU A 315 -6.03 -11.13 -7.10
CA GLU A 315 -7.45 -11.42 -7.26
C GLU A 315 -8.22 -10.51 -6.30
N ASP A 316 -9.11 -9.69 -6.87
CA ASP A 316 -9.98 -8.80 -6.12
C ASP A 316 -11.41 -9.35 -6.15
N GLU A 317 -12.06 -9.33 -4.99
CA GLU A 317 -13.47 -9.67 -4.78
C GLU A 317 -14.18 -8.39 -4.31
N LEU A 318 -15.03 -7.79 -5.16
CA LEU A 318 -15.77 -6.56 -4.84
C LEU A 318 -17.25 -6.86 -4.69
N TYR A 319 -17.80 -6.54 -3.52
CA TYR A 319 -19.22 -6.52 -3.24
C TYR A 319 -19.70 -5.07 -3.06
N GLN A 320 -20.83 -4.73 -3.68
CA GLN A 320 -21.41 -3.39 -3.60
C GLN A 320 -22.92 -3.45 -3.31
N LYS A 321 -23.39 -2.49 -2.51
CA LYS A 321 -24.79 -2.27 -2.21
C LYS A 321 -25.07 -0.78 -2.25
N LEU A 322 -26.12 -0.38 -2.97
CA LEU A 322 -26.64 0.99 -2.97
C LEU A 322 -28.08 0.99 -2.44
N GLU A 323 -28.32 1.86 -1.48
CA GLU A 323 -29.66 2.11 -0.93
C GLU A 323 -29.98 3.60 -1.10
N VAL A 324 -31.11 3.90 -1.73
CA VAL A 324 -31.62 5.25 -1.92
C VAL A 324 -33.05 5.31 -1.40
N GLN A 325 -33.34 6.23 -0.47
CA GLN A 325 -34.69 6.47 -0.03
C GLN A 325 -35.29 7.67 -0.72
N SER A 326 -36.47 7.48 -1.33
CA SER A 326 -37.26 8.54 -1.94
C SER A 326 -38.63 8.69 -1.24
N GLU A 327 -39.29 9.86 -1.40
CA GLU A 327 -40.61 10.11 -0.78
C GLU A 327 -41.70 9.21 -1.36
N ASP A 328 -41.66 8.90 -2.64
CA ASP A 328 -42.70 8.16 -3.37
C ASP A 328 -42.51 6.64 -3.36
N TYR A 329 -41.37 6.18 -2.86
CA TYR A 329 -40.99 4.75 -2.86
C TYR A 329 -40.48 4.32 -1.51
N ASN A 330 -40.70 3.05 -1.14
CA ASN A 330 -39.92 2.43 -0.06
C ASN A 330 -38.44 2.48 -0.43
N PRO A 331 -37.51 2.42 0.54
CA PRO A 331 -36.08 2.44 0.22
C PRO A 331 -35.75 1.45 -0.90
N ASP A 332 -35.22 1.97 -2.01
CA ASP A 332 -34.79 1.13 -3.13
C ASP A 332 -33.40 0.60 -2.81
N ILE A 333 -33.37 -0.64 -2.37
CA ILE A 333 -32.15 -1.34 -2.03
C ILE A 333 -31.72 -2.14 -3.24
N ILE A 334 -30.65 -1.70 -3.88
CA ILE A 334 -30.00 -2.43 -4.97
C ILE A 334 -28.81 -3.16 -4.38
N ASP A 335 -29.07 -4.39 -4.01
CA ASP A 335 -28.10 -5.38 -3.59
C ASP A 335 -28.06 -6.48 -4.64
N PRO A 336 -27.13 -6.43 -5.61
CA PRO A 336 -27.00 -7.50 -6.59
C PRO A 336 -26.64 -8.84 -5.95
N ASN A 337 -26.15 -8.83 -4.71
CA ASN A 337 -25.61 -10.02 -4.03
C ASN A 337 -24.62 -10.78 -4.93
N ILE A 338 -23.78 -10.02 -5.62
CA ILE A 338 -22.79 -10.50 -6.59
C ILE A 338 -21.44 -10.03 -6.13
N ILE A 339 -20.50 -10.95 -6.09
CA ILE A 339 -19.07 -10.65 -5.95
C ILE A 339 -18.50 -10.54 -7.35
N ASN A 340 -17.94 -9.38 -7.66
CA ASN A 340 -17.16 -9.19 -8.89
C ASN A 340 -15.73 -9.66 -8.64
N TYR A 341 -15.23 -10.48 -9.55
CA TYR A 341 -13.87 -11.00 -9.52
C TYR A 341 -13.02 -10.30 -10.57
N TYR A 342 -11.88 -9.73 -10.15
CA TYR A 342 -10.92 -9.08 -11.04
C TYR A 342 -9.54 -9.69 -10.84
N GLU A 343 -9.01 -10.28 -11.90
CA GLU A 343 -7.64 -10.81 -11.92
C GLU A 343 -6.71 -9.86 -12.66
N TYR A 344 -5.62 -9.52 -12.03
CA TYR A 344 -4.60 -8.66 -12.62
C TYR A 344 -3.22 -8.91 -12.04
N ASN A 345 -2.21 -8.40 -12.74
CA ASN A 345 -0.83 -8.43 -12.29
C ASN A 345 -0.34 -7.00 -12.07
N PHE A 346 0.52 -6.84 -11.07
CA PHE A 346 1.22 -5.59 -10.82
C PHE A 346 2.72 -5.85 -10.70
N ARG A 347 3.50 -5.13 -11.50
CA ARG A 347 4.95 -5.08 -11.39
C ARG A 347 5.33 -3.82 -10.62
N SER A 348 5.87 -3.97 -9.40
CA SER A 348 6.33 -2.85 -8.59
C SER A 348 7.60 -2.20 -9.20
N PRO A 349 7.95 -0.97 -8.83
CA PRO A 349 9.25 -0.39 -9.19
C PRO A 349 10.41 -1.16 -8.55
N SER A 350 11.55 -1.18 -9.24
CA SER A 350 12.83 -1.61 -8.65
C SER A 350 13.36 -0.54 -7.70
N LYS A 351 14.24 -0.95 -6.78
CA LYS A 351 14.91 0.01 -5.89
C LYS A 351 16.41 -0.27 -5.79
N THR A 352 17.18 0.80 -5.59
CA THR A 352 18.62 0.75 -5.39
C THR A 352 18.98 1.48 -4.12
N THR A 353 19.78 0.87 -3.24
CA THR A 353 20.25 1.49 -2.00
C THR A 353 21.77 1.56 -2.00
N ILE A 354 22.31 2.74 -1.68
CA ILE A 354 23.73 2.99 -1.41
C ILE A 354 23.84 3.29 0.08
N SER A 355 24.82 2.70 0.73
CA SER A 355 24.97 2.76 2.18
C SER A 355 26.39 3.05 2.59
N LEU A 356 26.54 3.77 3.70
CA LEU A 356 27.81 4.06 4.35
C LEU A 356 27.72 3.75 5.83
N ALA A 357 28.68 3.01 6.37
CA ALA A 357 28.76 2.76 7.80
C ALA A 357 30.19 2.90 8.32
N THR A 358 30.32 3.22 9.62
CA THR A 358 31.59 3.16 10.33
C THR A 358 31.38 2.63 11.75
N ILE A 359 32.37 1.90 12.25
CA ILE A 359 32.42 1.43 13.64
C ILE A 359 33.69 1.95 14.29
N VAL A 360 33.54 2.77 15.32
CA VAL A 360 34.62 3.44 16.03
C VAL A 360 34.84 2.73 17.37
N LYS A 361 36.07 2.25 17.60
CA LYS A 361 36.51 1.57 18.84
C LYS A 361 35.59 0.42 19.30
N ASN A 362 34.87 -0.22 18.39
CA ASN A 362 33.84 -1.23 18.66
C ASN A 362 32.73 -0.77 19.62
N MET A 363 32.58 0.53 19.81
CA MET A 363 31.60 1.12 20.72
C MET A 363 30.55 1.95 19.99
N LEU A 364 30.94 2.76 19.02
CA LEU A 364 30.03 3.63 18.28
C LEU A 364 29.90 3.16 16.83
N ALA A 365 28.68 2.82 16.43
CA ALA A 365 28.33 2.56 15.05
C ALA A 365 27.51 3.73 14.50
N LEU A 366 27.83 4.17 13.29
CA LEU A 366 27.07 5.14 12.51
C LEU A 366 26.73 4.52 11.16
N ASN A 367 25.51 4.72 10.68
CA ASN A 367 25.09 4.24 9.37
C ASN A 367 24.16 5.23 8.66
N LEU A 368 24.32 5.33 7.33
CA LEU A 368 23.48 6.10 6.42
C LEU A 368 23.11 5.24 5.24
N ASP A 369 21.82 5.15 4.94
CA ASP A 369 21.30 4.54 3.71
C ASP A 369 20.58 5.58 2.87
N ILE A 370 20.85 5.58 1.57
CA ILE A 370 20.17 6.40 0.55
C ILE A 370 19.53 5.43 -0.44
N THR A 371 18.22 5.47 -0.55
CA THR A 371 17.44 4.56 -1.40
C THR A 371 16.73 5.33 -2.50
N SER A 372 16.99 4.98 -3.75
CA SER A 372 16.26 5.50 -4.92
C SER A 372 15.23 4.48 -5.38
N LYS A 373 14.01 4.94 -5.65
CA LYS A 373 12.89 4.14 -6.12
C LYS A 373 12.13 4.88 -7.22
N LYS A 374 11.92 4.23 -8.37
CA LYS A 374 11.29 4.82 -9.55
C LYS A 374 9.83 4.42 -9.63
N TYR A 375 8.97 5.13 -8.91
CA TYR A 375 7.54 4.80 -8.83
C TYR A 375 6.83 4.86 -10.18
N SER A 376 7.27 5.74 -11.09
CA SER A 376 6.77 5.83 -12.47
C SER A 376 6.90 4.52 -13.27
N ASN A 377 7.79 3.60 -12.87
CA ASN A 377 7.99 2.30 -13.51
C ASN A 377 7.02 1.21 -13.02
N GLY A 378 6.12 1.50 -12.07
CA GLY A 378 5.04 0.61 -11.69
C GLY A 378 4.14 0.30 -12.90
N LYS A 379 3.67 -0.93 -13.04
CA LYS A 379 2.86 -1.32 -14.21
C LYS A 379 1.82 -2.37 -13.86
N PHE A 380 0.55 -2.06 -14.12
CA PHE A 380 -0.55 -3.01 -14.13
C PHE A 380 -0.66 -3.73 -15.48
N SER A 381 -1.14 -4.96 -15.46
CA SER A 381 -1.46 -5.75 -16.64
C SER A 381 -2.48 -6.83 -16.32
N SER A 382 -3.20 -7.30 -17.33
CA SER A 382 -4.10 -8.47 -17.25
C SER A 382 -4.06 -9.23 -18.56
N ASN A 383 -4.85 -10.29 -18.66
CA ASN A 383 -5.03 -11.07 -19.90
C ASN A 383 -5.82 -10.29 -20.96
N LEU A 384 -6.49 -9.17 -20.59
CA LEU A 384 -7.22 -8.32 -21.52
C LEU A 384 -6.29 -7.25 -22.10
N ASN A 385 -6.08 -7.30 -23.42
CA ASN A 385 -5.22 -6.36 -24.12
C ASN A 385 -5.75 -4.91 -23.97
N GLY A 386 -4.85 -3.99 -23.58
CA GLY A 386 -5.15 -2.56 -23.51
C GLY A 386 -5.88 -2.12 -22.23
N ALA A 387 -6.39 -3.02 -21.39
CA ALA A 387 -7.21 -2.69 -20.21
C ALA A 387 -6.54 -1.69 -19.25
N TYR A 388 -5.22 -1.74 -19.10
CA TYR A 388 -4.46 -0.90 -18.17
C TYR A 388 -3.64 0.22 -18.83
N GLU A 389 -3.82 0.51 -20.12
CA GLU A 389 -3.02 1.55 -20.82
C GLU A 389 -3.25 2.94 -20.23
N SER A 390 -4.50 3.30 -19.94
CA SER A 390 -4.87 4.58 -19.32
C SER A 390 -4.26 4.71 -17.92
N VAL A 391 -4.43 3.67 -17.07
CA VAL A 391 -3.89 3.65 -15.72
C VAL A 391 -2.36 3.76 -15.74
N ASN A 392 -1.67 2.96 -16.56
CA ASN A 392 -0.22 3.01 -16.67
C ASN A 392 0.30 4.33 -17.21
N SER A 393 -0.43 4.97 -18.13
CA SER A 393 -0.11 6.32 -18.61
C SER A 393 -0.25 7.36 -17.52
N ASN A 394 -1.26 7.20 -16.64
CA ASN A 394 -1.47 8.04 -15.47
C ASN A 394 -0.34 7.87 -14.43
N LEU A 395 0.08 6.62 -14.15
CA LEU A 395 1.23 6.34 -13.28
C LEU A 395 2.50 7.06 -13.77
N ASN A 396 2.80 6.96 -15.06
CA ASN A 396 3.99 7.58 -15.66
C ASN A 396 3.98 9.10 -15.59
N ARG A 397 2.80 9.75 -15.59
CA ARG A 397 2.68 11.21 -15.58
C ARG A 397 2.66 11.81 -14.19
N ASN A 398 2.07 11.12 -13.21
CA ASN A 398 1.77 11.68 -11.90
C ASN A 398 2.61 11.10 -10.76
N LEU A 399 3.43 10.06 -11.03
CA LEU A 399 4.35 9.52 -10.04
C LEU A 399 5.79 9.89 -10.38
N SER A 400 6.46 10.52 -9.42
CA SER A 400 7.87 10.89 -9.51
C SER A 400 8.78 9.82 -8.93
N ASP A 401 10.06 9.90 -9.28
CA ASP A 401 11.12 9.13 -8.65
C ASP A 401 11.45 9.73 -7.28
N VAL A 402 11.60 8.90 -6.27
CA VAL A 402 11.88 9.34 -4.89
C VAL A 402 13.23 8.88 -4.40
N ILE A 403 13.80 9.66 -3.48
CA ILE A 403 15.02 9.32 -2.75
C ILE A 403 14.69 9.35 -1.26
N ASP A 404 14.81 8.20 -0.60
CA ASP A 404 14.58 8.04 0.83
C ASP A 404 15.90 8.02 1.59
N TYR A 405 15.88 8.47 2.85
CA TYR A 405 17.05 8.53 3.71
C TYR A 405 16.79 7.82 5.04
N ASN A 406 17.75 7.00 5.46
CA ASN A 406 17.76 6.36 6.77
C ASN A 406 19.09 6.64 7.46
N ILE A 407 19.06 7.16 8.67
CA ILE A 407 20.25 7.45 9.48
C ILE A 407 20.11 6.74 10.81
N GLY A 408 21.18 6.09 11.25
CA GLY A 408 21.19 5.37 12.51
C GLY A 408 22.51 5.44 13.25
N THR A 409 22.41 5.41 14.58
CA THR A 409 23.54 5.35 15.49
C THR A 409 23.31 4.32 16.60
N GLU A 410 24.38 3.64 17.01
CA GLU A 410 24.37 2.74 18.16
C GLU A 410 25.62 3.03 19.02
N LEU A 411 25.41 3.26 20.32
CA LEU A 411 26.47 3.36 21.32
C LEU A 411 26.41 2.13 22.24
N LYS A 412 27.47 1.34 22.23
CA LYS A 412 27.60 0.11 23.05
C LYS A 412 28.42 0.41 24.32
N LEU A 413 27.80 0.19 25.48
CA LEU A 413 28.35 0.45 26.81
C LEU A 413 28.37 -0.88 27.60
N GLY A 414 29.36 -1.73 27.33
CA GLY A 414 29.39 -3.09 27.88
C GLY A 414 28.21 -3.94 27.43
N VAL A 415 27.38 -4.35 28.37
CA VAL A 415 26.16 -5.15 28.09
C VAL A 415 24.99 -4.29 27.54
N LEU A 416 25.00 -2.97 27.77
CA LEU A 416 23.97 -2.05 27.35
C LEU A 416 24.31 -1.43 26.01
N SER A 417 23.34 -1.37 25.09
CA SER A 417 23.40 -0.61 23.85
C SER A 417 22.30 0.46 23.83
N LEU A 418 22.65 1.68 23.46
CA LEU A 418 21.71 2.80 23.23
C LEU A 418 21.68 3.12 21.73
N ARG A 419 20.51 3.42 21.20
CA ARG A 419 20.30 3.60 19.76
C ARG A 419 19.39 4.76 19.45
N GLY A 420 19.64 5.41 18.32
CA GLY A 420 18.79 6.47 17.79
C GLY A 420 18.87 6.52 16.27
N GLY A 421 17.83 7.03 15.63
CA GLY A 421 17.81 7.14 14.18
C GLY A 421 16.69 8.01 13.66
N ILE A 422 16.75 8.28 12.36
CA ILE A 422 15.76 9.05 11.60
C ILE A 422 15.46 8.30 10.31
N ILE A 423 14.18 8.20 9.97
CA ILE A 423 13.68 7.67 8.71
C ILE A 423 12.98 8.81 7.97
N ARG A 424 13.35 9.07 6.73
CA ARG A 424 12.65 10.00 5.85
C ARG A 424 12.31 9.32 4.54
N LYS A 425 11.00 9.20 4.26
CA LYS A 425 10.45 8.64 3.02
C LYS A 425 9.71 9.74 2.27
N ASN A 426 10.08 9.98 1.03
CA ASN A 426 9.45 10.99 0.20
C ASN A 426 8.20 10.43 -0.49
N ASN A 427 7.22 11.31 -0.70
CA ASN A 427 5.97 10.96 -1.38
C ASN A 427 6.19 10.92 -2.90
N PRO A 428 5.77 9.87 -3.61
CA PRO A 428 5.87 9.82 -5.07
C PRO A 428 4.85 10.70 -5.81
N LEU A 429 3.80 11.22 -5.12
CA LEU A 429 2.81 12.13 -5.73
C LEU A 429 3.39 13.55 -5.81
N GLU A 430 3.52 14.08 -7.02
CA GLU A 430 4.03 15.45 -7.22
C GLU A 430 3.12 16.54 -6.63
N SER A 431 1.81 16.25 -6.54
CA SER A 431 0.82 17.15 -5.94
C SER A 431 0.90 17.23 -4.40
N GLU A 432 1.61 16.31 -3.76
CA GLU A 432 1.74 16.25 -2.31
C GLU A 432 3.21 16.43 -1.90
N ILE A 433 3.53 17.58 -1.33
CA ILE A 433 4.90 17.93 -0.87
C ILE A 433 5.31 17.15 0.38
N ASN A 434 4.40 16.36 0.95
CA ASN A 434 4.57 15.74 2.25
C ASN A 434 5.48 14.49 2.17
N HIS A 435 6.47 14.46 3.06
CA HIS A 435 7.29 13.27 3.33
C HIS A 435 6.89 12.67 4.68
N ILE A 436 7.11 11.37 4.84
CA ILE A 436 6.97 10.68 6.11
C ILE A 436 8.30 10.79 6.84
N GLU A 437 8.31 11.45 8.00
CA GLU A 437 9.46 11.49 8.89
C GLU A 437 9.16 10.70 10.17
N SER A 438 10.11 9.86 10.57
CA SER A 438 10.00 9.09 11.80
C SER A 438 11.29 9.25 12.60
N THR A 439 11.16 9.61 13.89
CA THR A 439 12.24 9.58 14.86
C THR A 439 12.20 8.21 15.56
N THR A 440 13.37 7.60 15.72
CA THR A 440 13.49 6.28 16.33
C THR A 440 14.51 6.29 17.47
N PHE A 441 14.24 5.48 18.49
CA PHE A 441 15.15 5.27 19.60
C PHE A 441 15.00 3.88 20.19
N GLY A 442 15.96 3.44 20.98
CA GLY A 442 15.87 2.15 21.64
C GLY A 442 17.10 1.79 22.45
N PHE A 443 17.00 0.68 23.12
CA PHE A 443 18.09 0.11 23.92
C PHE A 443 18.06 -1.41 23.85
N GLY A 444 19.18 -2.03 24.22
CA GLY A 444 19.29 -3.49 24.23
C GLY A 444 20.30 -3.98 25.21
N PHE A 445 20.10 -5.22 25.64
CA PHE A 445 20.99 -5.92 26.56
C PHE A 445 21.58 -7.13 25.84
N GLU A 446 22.90 -7.28 25.94
CA GLU A 446 23.62 -8.42 25.38
C GLU A 446 24.08 -9.33 26.53
N PHE A 447 23.61 -10.57 26.49
CA PHE A 447 24.00 -11.64 27.38
C PHE A 447 24.96 -12.58 26.63
N GLU A 448 25.48 -13.59 27.29
CA GLU A 448 26.46 -14.51 26.72
C GLU A 448 25.97 -15.16 25.42
N ASN A 449 24.76 -15.71 25.45
CA ASN A 449 24.16 -16.43 24.31
C ASN A 449 22.84 -15.84 23.81
N SER A 450 22.49 -14.61 24.20
CA SER A 450 21.24 -14.00 23.77
C SER A 450 21.30 -12.48 23.80
N THR A 451 20.33 -11.84 23.14
CA THR A 451 20.10 -10.40 23.24
C THR A 451 18.62 -10.11 23.45
N LEU A 452 18.32 -9.09 24.25
CA LEU A 452 16.98 -8.56 24.44
C LEU A 452 17.00 -7.07 24.05
N ASP A 453 16.21 -6.71 23.05
CA ASP A 453 16.21 -5.39 22.47
C ASP A 453 14.80 -4.75 22.52
N PHE A 454 14.75 -3.44 22.77
CA PHE A 454 13.57 -2.61 22.76
C PHE A 454 13.77 -1.48 21.76
N GLY A 455 12.79 -1.26 20.89
CA GLY A 455 12.82 -0.21 19.88
C GLY A 455 11.51 0.54 19.85
N PHE A 456 11.59 1.84 19.57
CA PHE A 456 10.44 2.75 19.50
C PHE A 456 10.59 3.66 18.30
N SER A 457 9.46 4.03 17.68
CA SER A 457 9.43 5.06 16.67
C SER A 457 8.16 5.89 16.78
N GLU A 458 8.31 7.18 16.49
CA GLU A 458 7.21 8.14 16.39
C GLU A 458 7.22 8.75 15.00
N SER A 459 6.03 8.86 14.39
CA SER A 459 5.85 9.54 13.11
C SER A 459 4.54 10.31 13.06
N ASN A 460 4.55 11.38 12.27
CA ASN A 460 3.36 12.17 11.94
C ASN A 460 3.23 12.19 10.43
N ILE A 461 2.14 11.60 9.91
CA ILE A 461 1.90 11.43 8.48
C ILE A 461 0.71 12.28 8.11
N GLN A 462 0.91 13.24 7.21
CA GLN A 462 -0.15 14.07 6.66
C GLN A 462 -0.44 13.65 5.23
N LYS A 463 -1.71 13.52 4.88
CA LYS A 463 -2.15 13.21 3.51
C LYS A 463 -3.55 13.73 3.27
N ASN A 464 -3.90 13.92 2.02
CA ASN A 464 -5.27 14.17 1.61
C ASN A 464 -5.95 12.85 1.24
N TYR A 465 -7.19 12.70 1.67
CA TYR A 465 -8.05 11.59 1.30
C TYR A 465 -9.21 12.12 0.45
N GLN A 466 -9.24 11.73 -0.80
CA GLN A 466 -10.30 12.07 -1.73
C GLN A 466 -11.46 11.08 -1.54
N LEU A 467 -12.70 11.56 -1.44
CA LEU A 467 -13.87 10.73 -1.15
C LEU A 467 -14.13 9.70 -2.26
N PHE A 468 -14.17 10.15 -3.52
CA PHE A 468 -14.33 9.30 -4.69
C PHE A 468 -13.34 9.71 -5.79
N ASP A 469 -13.04 8.83 -6.70
CA ASP A 469 -12.08 9.04 -7.79
C ASP A 469 -12.62 9.96 -8.91
N THR A 470 -13.95 10.11 -8.99
CA THR A 470 -14.62 10.98 -9.94
C THR A 470 -15.90 11.59 -9.33
N GLY A 471 -16.40 12.67 -9.88
CA GLY A 471 -17.62 13.35 -9.43
C GLY A 471 -17.44 14.02 -8.08
N LEU A 472 -17.63 13.30 -6.99
CA LEU A 472 -17.42 13.80 -5.62
C LEU A 472 -15.93 13.67 -5.24
N THR A 473 -15.11 14.56 -5.79
CA THR A 473 -13.64 14.55 -5.60
C THR A 473 -13.17 15.41 -4.43
N ASP A 474 -14.09 15.88 -3.58
CA ASP A 474 -13.76 16.61 -2.35
C ASP A 474 -12.86 15.76 -1.45
N SER A 475 -11.93 16.43 -0.77
CA SER A 475 -10.92 15.75 0.04
C SER A 475 -10.99 16.16 1.50
N ALA A 476 -10.72 15.20 2.39
CA ALA A 476 -10.44 15.43 3.80
C ALA A 476 -8.93 15.48 4.05
N ALA A 477 -8.48 16.38 4.91
CA ALA A 477 -7.11 16.36 5.42
C ALA A 477 -7.00 15.31 6.52
N LEU A 478 -6.06 14.36 6.39
CA LEU A 478 -5.78 13.33 7.39
C LEU A 478 -4.43 13.57 8.04
N ILE A 479 -4.41 13.51 9.37
CA ILE A 479 -3.19 13.52 10.18
C ILE A 479 -3.14 12.21 10.95
N ASN A 480 -2.18 11.34 10.62
CA ASN A 480 -1.95 10.09 11.34
C ASN A 480 -0.74 10.23 12.27
N LYS A 481 -0.99 10.27 13.58
CA LYS A 481 0.02 10.21 14.62
C LYS A 481 0.24 8.75 15.01
N ARG A 482 1.45 8.28 14.80
CA ARG A 482 1.79 6.87 14.95
C ARG A 482 2.92 6.67 15.95
N PHE A 483 2.71 5.76 16.89
CA PHE A 483 3.73 5.33 17.85
C PHE A 483 3.88 3.82 17.80
N ARG A 484 5.09 3.36 17.47
CA ARG A 484 5.42 1.94 17.31
C ARG A 484 6.39 1.51 18.39
N SER A 485 6.13 0.35 19.02
CA SER A 485 6.98 -0.30 20.02
C SER A 485 7.37 -1.69 19.53
N VAL A 486 8.62 -2.08 19.68
CA VAL A 486 9.13 -3.39 19.26
C VAL A 486 9.92 -4.03 20.39
N ILE A 487 9.65 -5.30 20.65
CA ILE A 487 10.44 -6.15 21.54
C ILE A 487 11.02 -7.27 20.71
N THR A 488 12.33 -7.52 20.86
CA THR A 488 13.05 -8.57 20.14
C THR A 488 13.89 -9.41 21.09
N TYR A 489 13.79 -10.72 20.95
CA TYR A 489 14.70 -11.67 21.60
C TYR A 489 15.45 -12.48 20.55
N ASN A 490 16.78 -12.55 20.69
CA ASN A 490 17.64 -13.36 19.83
C ASN A 490 18.46 -14.33 20.64
N LEU A 491 18.65 -15.54 20.08
CA LEU A 491 19.58 -16.58 20.54
C LEU A 491 20.80 -16.63 19.63
N ILE A 492 21.97 -16.87 20.23
CA ILE A 492 23.27 -16.97 19.55
C ILE A 492 23.80 -18.38 19.82
N PHE A 493 24.21 -19.13 18.78
CA PHE A 493 24.67 -20.52 18.91
C PHE A 493 25.72 -20.90 17.86
#